data_dba43276c529ac8de7517157ac71511d
#
_entry.id   dba43276c529ac8de7517157ac71511d
#
_cell.length_a   1.000
_cell.length_b   1.000
_cell.length_c   1.000
_cell.angle_alpha   90.00
_cell.angle_beta   90.00
_cell.angle_gamma   90.00
#
_symmetry.space_group_name_H-M   'P 1'
#
loop_
_entity.id
_entity.type
_entity.pdbx_description
1 polymer ?
#
loop_
_entity_poly.entity_id
_entity_poly.type
_entity_poly.pdbx_seq_one_letter_code
_entity_poly.pdbx_strand_id
1 'polypeptide(L)'
;MSEPIYKFFTGRFLPDWYQLSKKEQESILAKLHQALEKLGAKTTLLCNTYWSTDQWMWAGVEEFPNIEAVQKYMATLQELNWGRYVDGSSVLGTKLET
;
A
#
# COMPACT_ATOMS: atom_id res chain seq x y z
N MET A 1 -3.04 -0.56 25.41
CA MET A 1 -2.29 -0.02 24.26
C MET A 1 -2.37 -0.98 23.09
N SER A 2 -2.59 -0.43 21.94
CA SER A 2 -2.65 -1.25 20.73
C SER A 2 -1.23 -1.54 20.23
N GLU A 3 -1.05 -2.74 19.68
CA GLU A 3 0.20 -3.10 19.00
C GLU A 3 0.19 -2.57 17.58
N PRO A 4 1.36 -2.24 17.03
CA PRO A 4 1.47 -1.93 15.62
C PRO A 4 1.05 -3.11 14.76
N ILE A 5 0.40 -2.80 13.65
CA ILE A 5 0.02 -3.79 12.65
C ILE A 5 0.94 -3.60 11.44
N TYR A 6 1.51 -4.68 10.96
CA TYR A 6 2.36 -4.67 9.77
C TYR A 6 1.60 -5.26 8.61
N LYS A 7 1.60 -4.55 7.49
CA LYS A 7 1.00 -5.03 6.25
C LYS A 7 2.12 -5.39 5.29
N PHE A 8 2.22 -6.66 4.97
CA PHE A 8 3.16 -7.17 3.98
C PHE A 8 2.41 -7.22 2.65
N PHE A 9 2.91 -6.52 1.67
CA PHE A 9 2.17 -6.39 0.42
C PHE A 9 3.06 -6.57 -0.80
N THR A 10 2.43 -7.02 -1.88
CA THR A 10 3.00 -7.03 -3.22
C THR A 10 2.05 -6.29 -4.14
N GLY A 11 2.55 -5.83 -5.28
CA GLY A 11 1.68 -5.13 -6.21
C GLY A 11 2.26 -5.02 -7.59
N ARG A 12 1.36 -4.72 -8.52
CA ARG A 12 1.71 -4.40 -9.90
C ARG A 12 0.66 -3.46 -10.47
N PHE A 13 1.10 -2.58 -11.36
CA PHE A 13 0.16 -1.71 -12.06
C PHE A 13 -0.60 -2.49 -13.13
N LEU A 14 -1.90 -2.22 -13.21
CA LEU A 14 -2.78 -2.72 -14.26
C LEU A 14 -2.77 -1.75 -15.45
N PRO A 15 -3.23 -2.20 -16.64
CA PRO A 15 -3.22 -1.32 -17.82
C PRO A 15 -3.89 0.02 -17.64
N ASP A 16 -4.96 0.10 -16.86
CA ASP A 16 -5.68 1.36 -16.62
C ASP A 16 -4.82 2.43 -15.96
N TRP A 17 -3.81 2.02 -15.18
CA TRP A 17 -2.87 2.97 -14.59
C TRP A 17 -2.13 3.78 -15.67
N TYR A 18 -1.75 3.11 -16.74
CA TYR A 18 -0.99 3.73 -17.82
C TYR A 18 -1.85 4.59 -18.75
N GLN A 19 -3.18 4.54 -18.59
CA GLN A 19 -4.11 5.43 -19.30
C GLN A 19 -4.22 6.79 -18.60
N LEU A 20 -3.81 6.88 -17.34
CA LEU A 20 -3.81 8.13 -16.60
C LEU A 20 -2.68 9.02 -17.07
N SER A 21 -2.90 10.34 -17.02
CA SER A 21 -1.82 11.30 -17.24
C SER A 21 -0.80 11.19 -16.10
N LYS A 22 0.42 11.65 -16.35
CA LYS A 22 1.44 11.68 -15.31
C LYS A 22 0.98 12.48 -14.09
N LYS A 23 0.28 13.58 -14.33
CA LYS A 23 -0.26 14.43 -13.27
C LYS A 23 -1.30 13.68 -12.41
N GLU A 24 -2.16 12.91 -13.06
CA GLU A 24 -3.16 12.09 -12.34
C GLU A 24 -2.49 10.99 -11.53
N GLN A 25 -1.49 10.33 -12.09
CA GLN A 25 -0.71 9.31 -11.37
C GLN A 25 -0.05 9.90 -10.12
N GLU A 26 0.61 11.03 -10.28
CA GLU A 26 1.27 11.72 -9.15
C GLU A 26 0.26 12.15 -8.07
N SER A 27 -0.92 12.60 -8.49
CA SER A 27 -1.99 12.99 -7.58
C SER A 27 -2.47 11.81 -6.72
N ILE A 28 -2.68 10.66 -7.35
CA ILE A 28 -3.10 9.46 -6.62
C ILE A 28 -2.04 9.04 -5.62
N LEU A 29 -0.78 8.97 -6.04
CA LEU A 29 0.32 8.58 -5.14
C LEU A 29 0.49 9.56 -3.99
N ALA A 30 0.34 10.86 -4.25
CA ALA A 30 0.41 11.88 -3.20
C ALA A 30 -0.70 11.69 -2.16
N LYS A 31 -1.92 11.37 -2.60
CA LYS A 31 -3.04 11.11 -1.69
C LYS A 31 -2.82 9.88 -0.83
N LEU A 32 -2.19 8.85 -1.38
CA LEU A 32 -1.83 7.66 -0.60
C LEU A 32 -0.82 8.02 0.49
N HIS A 33 0.22 8.75 0.16
CA HIS A 33 1.24 9.18 1.12
C HIS A 33 0.64 10.06 2.22
N GLN A 34 -0.23 11.00 1.84
CA GLN A 34 -0.92 11.86 2.79
C GLN A 34 -1.82 11.05 3.74
N ALA A 35 -2.51 10.03 3.22
CA ALA A 35 -3.36 9.18 4.03
C ALA A 35 -2.54 8.39 5.05
N LEU A 36 -1.42 7.81 4.63
CA LEU A 36 -0.53 7.10 5.56
C LEU A 36 -0.03 8.02 6.67
N GLU A 37 0.47 9.18 6.28
CA GLU A 37 1.00 10.16 7.24
C GLU A 37 -0.07 10.59 8.24
N LYS A 38 -1.26 10.91 7.75
CA LYS A 38 -2.39 11.35 8.57
C LYS A 38 -2.83 10.29 9.59
N LEU A 39 -2.69 9.01 9.23
CA LEU A 39 -3.06 7.89 10.08
C LEU A 39 -1.94 7.46 11.02
N GLY A 40 -0.80 8.13 11.00
CA GLY A 40 0.36 7.74 11.78
C GLY A 40 1.03 6.47 11.27
N ALA A 41 0.78 6.12 10.01
CA ALA A 41 1.36 4.95 9.37
C ALA A 41 2.56 5.34 8.53
N LYS A 42 3.38 4.37 8.19
CA LYS A 42 4.56 4.61 7.37
C LYS A 42 4.92 3.37 6.56
N THR A 43 5.56 3.59 5.42
CA THR A 43 6.19 2.51 4.66
C THR A 43 7.58 2.28 5.24
N THR A 44 7.80 1.11 5.83
CA THR A 44 9.09 0.78 6.43
C THR A 44 10.08 0.22 5.42
N LEU A 45 9.57 -0.42 4.38
CA LEU A 45 10.40 -1.01 3.34
C LEU A 45 9.59 -1.10 2.05
N LEU A 46 10.22 -0.76 0.94
CA LEU A 46 9.62 -0.92 -0.38
C LEU A 46 10.71 -1.36 -1.35
N CYS A 47 10.52 -2.52 -1.96
CA CYS A 47 11.51 -3.15 -2.82
C CYS A 47 11.00 -3.27 -4.25
N ASN A 48 11.90 -3.14 -5.21
CA ASN A 48 11.64 -3.46 -6.60
C ASN A 48 11.80 -4.97 -6.77
N THR A 49 10.72 -5.65 -7.17
CA THR A 49 10.74 -7.10 -7.37
C THR A 49 10.66 -7.48 -8.85
N TYR A 50 10.61 -6.50 -9.73
CA TYR A 50 10.43 -6.71 -11.17
C TYR A 50 11.49 -7.64 -11.77
N TRP A 51 12.70 -7.57 -11.24
CA TRP A 51 13.81 -8.39 -11.73
C TRP A 51 13.77 -9.85 -11.26
N SER A 52 12.99 -10.16 -10.22
CA SER A 52 13.01 -11.47 -9.58
C SER A 52 11.73 -12.28 -9.79
N THR A 53 10.65 -11.66 -10.28
CA THR A 53 9.37 -12.33 -10.47
C THR A 53 8.62 -11.71 -11.66
N ASP A 54 7.86 -12.54 -12.35
CA ASP A 54 6.99 -12.07 -13.45
C ASP A 54 5.66 -11.53 -12.92
N GLN A 55 5.33 -11.81 -11.66
CA GLN A 55 4.02 -11.51 -11.11
C GLN A 55 3.94 -10.11 -10.50
N TRP A 56 4.98 -9.68 -9.77
CA TRP A 56 4.92 -8.46 -8.98
C TRP A 56 5.99 -7.46 -9.37
N MET A 57 5.63 -6.18 -9.37
CA MET A 57 6.55 -5.08 -9.63
C MET A 57 7.22 -4.58 -8.36
N TRP A 58 6.54 -4.70 -7.22
CA TRP A 58 7.08 -4.30 -5.92
C TRP A 58 6.58 -5.20 -4.80
N ALA A 59 7.29 -5.16 -3.70
CA ALA A 59 6.91 -5.75 -2.44
C ALA A 59 7.36 -4.83 -1.31
N GLY A 60 6.62 -4.80 -0.24
CA GLY A 60 6.97 -3.91 0.85
C GLY A 60 6.26 -4.20 2.14
N VAL A 61 6.53 -3.35 3.12
CA VAL A 61 5.93 -3.43 4.45
C VAL A 61 5.47 -2.03 4.86
N GLU A 62 4.22 -1.94 5.28
CA GLU A 62 3.65 -0.74 5.89
C GLU A 62 3.36 -1.02 7.35
N GLU A 63 3.69 -0.08 8.21
CA GLU A 63 3.41 -0.18 9.64
C GLU A 63 2.28 0.77 10.00
N PHE A 64 1.27 0.26 10.71
CA PHE A 64 0.11 1.02 11.17
C PHE A 64 0.06 0.99 12.68
N PRO A 65 -0.35 2.09 13.34
CA PRO A 65 -0.38 2.13 14.82
C PRO A 65 -1.43 1.20 15.42
N ASN A 66 -2.49 0.88 14.67
CA ASN A 66 -3.59 0.04 15.15
C ASN A 66 -4.43 -0.44 13.97
N ILE A 67 -5.38 -1.33 14.25
CA ILE A 67 -6.23 -1.90 13.21
C ILE A 67 -7.19 -0.86 12.61
N GLU A 68 -7.62 0.11 13.40
CA GLU A 68 -8.51 1.17 12.91
C GLU A 68 -7.83 1.99 11.82
N ALA A 69 -6.54 2.25 11.96
CA ALA A 69 -5.77 2.96 10.94
C ALA A 69 -5.69 2.15 9.63
N VAL A 70 -5.52 0.82 9.74
CA VAL A 70 -5.55 -0.06 8.56
C VAL A 70 -6.90 0.04 7.85
N GLN A 71 -7.98 -0.03 8.59
CA GLN A 71 -9.34 0.03 8.03
C GLN A 71 -9.58 1.37 7.33
N LYS A 72 -9.15 2.47 7.92
CA LYS A 72 -9.28 3.80 7.33
C LYS A 72 -8.45 3.93 6.06
N TYR A 73 -7.24 3.37 6.05
CA TYR A 73 -6.40 3.38 4.87
C TYR A 73 -7.04 2.58 3.73
N MET A 74 -7.60 1.41 4.04
CA MET A 74 -8.29 0.59 3.04
C MET A 74 -9.49 1.33 2.45
N ALA A 75 -10.23 2.09 3.28
CA ALA A 75 -11.32 2.92 2.80
C ALA A 75 -10.82 4.01 1.82
N THR A 76 -9.68 4.63 2.12
CA THR A 76 -9.06 5.60 1.22
C THR A 76 -8.69 4.97 -0.12
N LEU A 77 -8.12 3.76 -0.10
CA LEU A 77 -7.80 3.04 -1.34
C LEU A 77 -9.05 2.80 -2.18
N GLN A 78 -10.17 2.44 -1.56
CA GLN A 78 -11.43 2.26 -2.26
C GLN A 78 -11.94 3.56 -2.87
N GLU A 79 -11.86 4.67 -2.15
CA GLU A 79 -12.27 5.99 -2.64
C GLU A 79 -11.45 6.43 -3.85
N LEU A 80 -10.18 6.05 -3.89
CA LEU A 80 -9.28 6.37 -5.00
C LEU A 80 -9.38 5.38 -6.15
N ASN A 81 -10.24 4.37 -6.06
CA ASN A 81 -10.35 3.29 -7.04
C ASN A 81 -9.00 2.59 -7.27
N TRP A 82 -8.24 2.40 -6.19
CA TRP A 82 -6.90 1.81 -6.28
C TRP A 82 -6.90 0.44 -6.93
N GLY A 83 -7.91 -0.39 -6.65
CA GLY A 83 -8.06 -1.71 -7.25
C GLY A 83 -8.27 -1.72 -8.76
N ARG A 84 -8.65 -0.58 -9.34
CA ARG A 84 -8.73 -0.43 -10.80
C ARG A 84 -7.35 -0.33 -11.42
N TYR A 85 -6.40 0.23 -10.67
CA TYR A 85 -5.07 0.56 -11.18
C TYR A 85 -3.98 -0.39 -10.71
N VAL A 86 -4.24 -1.13 -9.63
CA VAL A 86 -3.23 -1.99 -9.01
C VAL A 86 -3.85 -3.32 -8.63
N ASP A 87 -3.19 -4.39 -9.05
CA ASP A 87 -3.42 -5.73 -8.55
C ASP A 87 -2.40 -6.00 -7.45
N GLY A 88 -2.83 -6.57 -6.34
CA GLY A 88 -1.93 -6.79 -5.23
C GLY A 88 -2.39 -7.90 -4.32
N SER A 89 -1.49 -8.28 -3.45
CA SER A 89 -1.75 -9.24 -2.40
C SER A 89 -1.15 -8.72 -1.11
N SER A 90 -1.82 -8.95 0.00
CA SER A 90 -1.29 -8.49 1.28
C SER A 90 -1.72 -9.43 2.40
N VAL A 91 -0.94 -9.39 3.48
CA VAL A 91 -1.25 -10.08 4.71
C VAL A 91 -0.90 -9.16 5.87
N LEU A 92 -1.75 -9.15 6.88
CA LEU A 92 -1.53 -8.37 8.09
C LEU A 92 -0.91 -9.27 9.16
N GLY A 93 -0.04 -8.70 9.96
CA GLY A 93 0.55 -9.40 11.08
C GLY A 93 0.94 -8.48 12.21
N THR A 94 1.14 -9.07 13.37
CA THR A 94 1.71 -8.40 14.52
C THR A 94 3.08 -9.02 14.79
N LYS A 95 3.88 -8.35 15.57
CA LYS A 95 5.22 -8.83 15.87
C LYS A 95 5.17 -10.17 16.58
N LEU A 96 5.92 -11.14 16.07
CA LEU A 96 6.02 -12.45 16.71
C LEU A 96 7.11 -12.39 17.77
N GLU A 97 6.74 -12.75 18.98
CA GLU A 97 7.69 -12.86 20.07
C GLU A 97 8.19 -14.30 20.17
N THR A 98 9.49 -14.45 20.24
CA THR A 98 10.15 -15.76 20.31
C THR A 98 10.99 -15.90 21.57
#